data_695165c3f631ec0a6b6325626c0b8ee4
#
_entry.id   695165c3f631ec0a6b6325626c0b8ee4
#
_cell.length_a   1.000
_cell.length_b   1.000
_cell.length_c   1.000
_cell.angle_alpha   90.00
_cell.angle_beta   90.00
_cell.angle_gamma   90.00
#
_symmetry.space_group_name_H-M   'P 1'
#
loop_
_entity.id
_entity.type
_entity.pdbx_description
1 polymer ?
#
loop_
_entity_poly.entity_id
_entity_poly.type
_entity_poly.pdbx_seq_one_letter_code
_entity_poly.pdbx_strand_id
1 'polypeptide(L)'
;MCLLSQFIVSRCERKAFLLKGYAGTGKTSIMAALVKALGELQQPVVLLAPTGRAAKVLARYAGKAAYTIHKYIYRQNKLGSDAFFLSDNRHRNTLFVVDEASMISGVRDNPTFGSGLLLDDLIRYVYSGEGCSILLLGDDAQLPPVNSDISPALDEDYLSGYCLDIQSFTLTHVARQALDSSVLYNATNLRTKVADLQASFDYHFASDFHRLEGIDFVEKLDESYREVGLEDTIILTRTNLRANRYNQGVRARILYKEDAISSGDRLMVSKNNYFWTKDYDNLPFLANGDMMEIVRLRNEREMYGFHFIDAALRAIDYDWEIDVMLWLDTLNTDSPEANYALQKQLFDRIAEDYPELAHNKRKLIEAIYDSPYFNALQVRFAYAVTCHKAQGGQWKRVFIDPGNIAPENQDKNYFRWLYTAITRATEEVYLLKNE
;
A
#
# COMPACT_ATOMS: atom_id res chain seq x y z
N MET A 1 21.97 -12.19 -12.83
CA MET A 1 21.52 -13.59 -13.04
C MET A 1 22.50 -14.60 -12.42
N CYS A 2 23.81 -14.54 -12.63
CA CYS A 2 24.76 -15.54 -12.08
C CYS A 2 24.65 -15.71 -10.54
N LEU A 3 24.63 -14.63 -9.76
CA LEU A 3 24.48 -14.69 -8.31
C LEU A 3 23.14 -15.29 -7.88
N LEU A 4 22.03 -14.94 -8.54
CA LEU A 4 20.72 -15.54 -8.27
C LEU A 4 20.71 -17.04 -8.57
N SER A 5 21.36 -17.48 -9.66
CA SER A 5 21.48 -18.90 -9.97
C SER A 5 22.30 -19.64 -8.89
N GLN A 6 23.41 -19.04 -8.43
CA GLN A 6 24.23 -19.59 -7.34
C GLN A 6 23.41 -19.69 -6.03
N PHE A 7 22.66 -18.65 -5.70
CA PHE A 7 21.77 -18.65 -4.56
C PHE A 7 20.75 -19.79 -4.61
N ILE A 8 20.09 -19.99 -5.78
CA ILE A 8 19.05 -21.02 -5.93
C ILE A 8 19.63 -22.42 -5.74
N VAL A 9 20.78 -22.73 -6.35
CA VAL A 9 21.40 -24.07 -6.27
C VAL A 9 22.17 -24.31 -4.98
N SER A 10 22.45 -23.28 -4.19
CA SER A 10 23.12 -23.40 -2.89
C SER A 10 22.30 -24.31 -1.96
N ARG A 11 22.99 -25.21 -1.24
CA ARG A 11 22.39 -26.10 -0.24
C ARG A 11 22.40 -25.53 1.16
N CYS A 12 22.71 -24.25 1.32
CA CYS A 12 22.70 -23.59 2.61
C CYS A 12 21.26 -23.59 3.19
N GLU A 13 21.12 -23.97 4.43
CA GLU A 13 19.87 -23.82 5.17
C GLU A 13 19.69 -22.35 5.55
N ARG A 14 18.43 -21.86 5.59
CA ARG A 14 18.11 -20.49 5.99
C ARG A 14 18.80 -19.41 5.15
N LYS A 15 18.86 -19.59 3.84
CA LYS A 15 19.45 -18.62 2.91
C LYS A 15 18.45 -17.53 2.48
N ALA A 16 18.93 -16.30 2.42
CA ALA A 16 18.19 -15.13 1.96
C ALA A 16 18.96 -14.41 0.85
N PHE A 17 18.24 -13.86 -0.13
CA PHE A 17 18.83 -13.00 -1.16
C PHE A 17 18.14 -11.63 -1.15
N LEU A 18 18.94 -10.56 -1.10
CA LEU A 18 18.47 -9.18 -1.23
C LEU A 18 18.78 -8.66 -2.62
N LEU A 19 17.75 -8.38 -3.39
CA LEU A 19 17.88 -7.71 -4.68
C LEU A 19 17.43 -6.26 -4.53
N LYS A 20 18.38 -5.40 -4.24
CA LYS A 20 18.14 -3.95 -4.19
C LYS A 20 18.23 -3.37 -5.60
N GLY A 21 17.45 -2.35 -5.88
CA GLY A 21 17.57 -1.66 -7.15
C GLY A 21 16.61 -0.50 -7.25
N TYR A 22 17.00 0.47 -8.02
CA TYR A 22 16.28 1.72 -8.19
C TYR A 22 15.19 1.63 -9.26
N ALA A 23 14.36 2.67 -9.39
CA ALA A 23 13.39 2.76 -10.47
C ALA A 23 14.08 2.63 -11.83
N GLY A 24 13.47 1.89 -12.76
CA GLY A 24 14.01 1.67 -14.11
C GLY A 24 15.22 0.73 -14.22
N THR A 25 15.70 0.12 -13.14
CA THR A 25 16.86 -0.81 -13.18
C THR A 25 16.50 -2.24 -13.55
N GLY A 26 15.21 -2.55 -13.77
CA GLY A 26 14.76 -3.85 -14.24
C GLY A 26 14.54 -4.91 -13.17
N LYS A 27 14.35 -4.53 -11.88
CA LYS A 27 14.01 -5.47 -10.79
C LYS A 27 12.87 -6.42 -11.18
N THR A 28 11.74 -5.85 -11.61
CA THR A 28 10.54 -6.60 -11.98
C THR A 28 10.76 -7.51 -13.18
N SER A 29 11.56 -7.06 -14.17
CA SER A 29 11.91 -7.88 -15.34
C SER A 29 12.78 -9.08 -14.96
N ILE A 30 13.78 -8.87 -14.11
CA ILE A 30 14.64 -9.95 -13.59
C ILE A 30 13.81 -10.94 -12.78
N MET A 31 12.92 -10.46 -11.94
CA MET A 31 12.02 -11.29 -11.14
C MET A 31 11.09 -12.11 -12.03
N ALA A 32 10.46 -11.49 -13.04
CA ALA A 32 9.59 -12.20 -13.99
C ALA A 32 10.33 -13.30 -14.74
N ALA A 33 11.55 -13.01 -15.22
CA ALA A 33 12.40 -14.00 -15.88
C ALA A 33 12.80 -15.15 -14.93
N LEU A 34 13.11 -14.82 -13.67
CA LEU A 34 13.41 -15.81 -12.65
C LEU A 34 12.21 -16.73 -12.37
N VAL A 35 11.01 -16.16 -12.16
CA VAL A 35 9.79 -16.93 -11.89
C VAL A 35 9.47 -17.87 -13.06
N LYS A 36 9.63 -17.39 -14.29
CA LYS A 36 9.44 -18.22 -15.49
C LYS A 36 10.45 -19.39 -15.53
N ALA A 37 11.74 -19.13 -15.34
CA ALA A 37 12.78 -20.16 -15.35
C ALA A 37 12.58 -21.20 -14.23
N LEU A 38 12.17 -20.77 -13.03
CA LEU A 38 11.86 -21.67 -11.93
C LEU A 38 10.61 -22.51 -12.21
N GLY A 39 9.62 -21.94 -12.90
CA GLY A 39 8.45 -22.69 -13.38
C GLY A 39 8.82 -23.82 -14.34
N GLU A 40 9.73 -23.57 -15.30
CA GLU A 40 10.26 -24.57 -16.24
C GLU A 40 11.03 -25.69 -15.49
N LEU A 41 11.72 -25.34 -14.40
CA LEU A 41 12.44 -26.28 -13.52
C LEU A 41 11.54 -26.96 -12.48
N GLN A 42 10.23 -26.70 -12.49
CA GLN A 42 9.27 -27.20 -11.51
C GLN A 42 9.63 -26.83 -10.05
N GLN A 43 10.41 -25.77 -9.86
CA GLN A 43 10.75 -25.25 -8.54
C GLN A 43 9.57 -24.45 -7.99
N PRO A 44 9.04 -24.79 -6.80
CA PRO A 44 7.94 -24.05 -6.21
C PRO A 44 8.34 -22.61 -5.88
N VAL A 45 7.48 -21.65 -6.26
CA VAL A 45 7.66 -20.22 -5.98
C VAL A 45 6.36 -19.65 -5.44
N VAL A 46 6.44 -18.88 -4.37
CA VAL A 46 5.34 -18.06 -3.81
C VAL A 46 5.68 -16.60 -3.98
N LEU A 47 4.74 -15.82 -4.51
CA LEU A 47 4.90 -14.38 -4.75
C LEU A 47 4.13 -13.59 -3.70
N LEU A 48 4.81 -12.69 -3.00
CA LEU A 48 4.27 -11.89 -1.91
C LEU A 48 4.58 -10.41 -2.11
N ALA A 49 3.71 -9.55 -1.57
CA ALA A 49 3.95 -8.11 -1.49
C ALA A 49 3.30 -7.53 -0.21
N PRO A 50 3.73 -6.36 0.29
CA PRO A 50 3.14 -5.74 1.47
C PRO A 50 1.70 -5.28 1.28
N THR A 51 1.32 -4.83 0.07
CA THR A 51 0.01 -4.28 -0.24
C THR A 51 -0.69 -5.03 -1.37
N GLY A 52 -2.02 -4.92 -1.45
CA GLY A 52 -2.83 -5.52 -2.51
C GLY A 52 -2.43 -5.04 -3.90
N ARG A 53 -2.22 -3.73 -4.04
CA ARG A 53 -1.82 -3.14 -5.31
C ARG A 53 -0.44 -3.62 -5.77
N ALA A 54 0.54 -3.69 -4.88
CA ALA A 54 1.85 -4.26 -5.19
C ALA A 54 1.72 -5.75 -5.60
N ALA A 55 0.88 -6.52 -4.91
CA ALA A 55 0.62 -7.92 -5.27
C ALA A 55 -0.01 -8.04 -6.67
N LYS A 56 -0.97 -7.18 -7.03
CA LYS A 56 -1.58 -7.15 -8.37
C LYS A 56 -0.53 -6.82 -9.46
N VAL A 57 0.30 -5.81 -9.22
CA VAL A 57 1.39 -5.43 -10.14
C VAL A 57 2.36 -6.60 -10.31
N LEU A 58 2.80 -7.20 -9.20
CA LEU A 58 3.68 -8.36 -9.19
C LEU A 58 3.09 -9.54 -9.97
N ALA A 59 1.81 -9.87 -9.73
CA ALA A 59 1.11 -10.96 -10.43
C ALA A 59 1.06 -10.73 -11.95
N ARG A 60 0.77 -9.49 -12.37
CA ARG A 60 0.72 -9.13 -13.80
C ARG A 60 2.06 -9.33 -14.51
N TYR A 61 3.15 -8.90 -13.90
CA TYR A 61 4.48 -9.04 -14.50
C TYR A 61 5.01 -10.47 -14.45
N ALA A 62 4.73 -11.21 -13.38
CA ALA A 62 5.18 -12.59 -13.21
C ALA A 62 4.33 -13.62 -13.97
N GLY A 63 3.13 -13.24 -14.42
CA GLY A 63 2.18 -14.19 -15.01
C GLY A 63 1.72 -15.29 -14.04
N LYS A 64 1.80 -15.02 -12.73
CA LYS A 64 1.49 -15.96 -11.65
C LYS A 64 0.79 -15.23 -10.49
N ALA A 65 -0.12 -15.92 -9.79
CA ALA A 65 -0.81 -15.35 -8.64
C ALA A 65 0.18 -14.86 -7.57
N ALA A 66 -0.06 -13.66 -7.06
CA ALA A 66 0.67 -13.06 -5.95
C ALA A 66 -0.31 -12.63 -4.86
N TYR A 67 0.14 -12.61 -3.63
CA TYR A 67 -0.68 -12.36 -2.45
C TYR A 67 -0.07 -11.28 -1.57
N THR A 68 -0.88 -10.64 -0.74
CA THR A 68 -0.30 -9.82 0.33
C THR A 68 0.30 -10.72 1.40
N ILE A 69 1.40 -10.26 2.02
CA ILE A 69 2.05 -10.99 3.11
C ILE A 69 1.02 -11.35 4.18
N HIS A 70 0.23 -10.37 4.64
CA HIS A 70 -0.78 -10.58 5.68
C HIS A 70 -1.81 -11.66 5.31
N LYS A 71 -2.37 -11.60 4.10
CA LYS A 71 -3.37 -12.58 3.64
C LYS A 71 -2.78 -13.98 3.47
N TYR A 72 -1.47 -14.08 3.30
CA TYR A 72 -0.80 -15.36 3.05
C TYR A 72 -0.33 -16.07 4.32
N ILE A 73 0.33 -15.34 5.23
CA ILE A 73 0.98 -15.95 6.40
C ILE A 73 0.09 -16.04 7.64
N TYR A 74 -1.01 -15.27 7.70
CA TYR A 74 -1.89 -15.28 8.87
C TYR A 74 -3.23 -15.98 8.59
N ARG A 75 -3.80 -16.54 9.66
CA ARG A 75 -5.15 -17.13 9.68
C ARG A 75 -5.88 -16.66 10.93
N GLN A 76 -7.18 -16.41 10.78
CA GLN A 76 -8.05 -16.13 11.90
C GLN A 76 -8.38 -17.41 12.65
N ASN A 77 -8.36 -17.39 13.96
CA ASN A 77 -8.83 -18.52 14.77
C ASN A 77 -10.36 -18.54 14.77
N LYS A 78 -10.96 -19.71 14.86
CA LYS A 78 -12.42 -19.89 14.79
C LYS A 78 -13.15 -19.08 15.86
N LEU A 79 -14.20 -18.36 15.43
CA LEU A 79 -15.26 -17.75 16.22
C LEU A 79 -14.84 -16.67 17.26
N GLY A 80 -14.99 -15.43 16.89
CA GLY A 80 -15.14 -14.31 17.83
C GLY A 80 -13.86 -13.62 18.32
N SER A 81 -12.71 -13.93 17.78
CA SER A 81 -11.46 -13.23 18.09
C SER A 81 -10.96 -12.47 16.86
N ASP A 82 -10.75 -11.16 17.00
CA ASP A 82 -10.12 -10.32 15.96
C ASP A 82 -8.62 -10.61 15.80
N ALA A 83 -8.07 -11.59 16.55
CA ALA A 83 -6.65 -11.95 16.50
C ALA A 83 -6.36 -12.94 15.36
N PHE A 84 -5.33 -12.62 14.61
CA PHE A 84 -4.78 -13.46 13.55
C PHE A 84 -3.49 -14.12 14.05
N PHE A 85 -3.37 -15.41 13.80
CA PHE A 85 -2.21 -16.20 14.18
C PHE A 85 -1.39 -16.58 12.96
N LEU A 86 -0.10 -16.74 13.17
CA LEU A 86 0.80 -17.23 12.13
C LEU A 86 0.37 -18.65 11.72
N SER A 87 0.20 -18.87 10.41
CA SER A 87 -0.16 -20.17 9.85
C SER A 87 1.02 -21.11 9.88
N ASP A 88 0.75 -22.42 9.87
CA ASP A 88 1.77 -23.42 9.60
C ASP A 88 2.26 -23.31 8.15
N ASN A 89 3.55 -23.26 7.93
CA ASN A 89 4.14 -23.35 6.60
C ASN A 89 4.26 -24.82 6.18
N ARG A 90 3.45 -25.25 5.23
CA ARG A 90 3.47 -26.60 4.66
C ARG A 90 4.27 -26.73 3.37
N HIS A 91 4.94 -25.65 2.97
CA HIS A 91 5.77 -25.63 1.77
C HIS A 91 7.08 -26.38 1.98
N ARG A 92 7.58 -26.97 0.91
CA ARG A 92 8.88 -27.63 0.85
C ARG A 92 9.69 -27.11 -0.33
N ASN A 93 10.98 -26.91 -0.12
CA ASN A 93 11.93 -26.45 -1.15
C ASN A 93 11.38 -25.25 -1.97
N THR A 94 10.67 -24.33 -1.31
CA THR A 94 9.94 -23.23 -1.95
C THR A 94 10.71 -21.92 -1.81
N LEU A 95 10.83 -21.19 -2.93
CA LEU A 95 11.32 -19.82 -2.93
C LEU A 95 10.17 -18.85 -2.68
N PHE A 96 10.24 -18.10 -1.58
CA PHE A 96 9.35 -16.98 -1.32
C PHE A 96 9.96 -15.70 -1.90
N VAL A 97 9.29 -15.10 -2.86
CA VAL A 97 9.70 -13.84 -3.49
C VAL A 97 8.82 -12.73 -2.93
N VAL A 98 9.44 -11.74 -2.32
CA VAL A 98 8.75 -10.61 -1.70
C VAL A 98 9.15 -9.33 -2.43
N ASP A 99 8.22 -8.74 -3.17
CA ASP A 99 8.44 -7.44 -3.82
C ASP A 99 8.04 -6.28 -2.91
N GLU A 100 8.54 -5.08 -3.19
CA GLU A 100 8.36 -3.87 -2.37
C GLU A 100 8.73 -4.08 -0.90
N ALA A 101 9.79 -4.86 -0.64
CA ALA A 101 10.24 -5.19 0.71
C ALA A 101 10.66 -3.95 1.53
N SER A 102 10.97 -2.82 0.86
CA SER A 102 11.24 -1.53 1.50
C SER A 102 10.12 -1.04 2.43
N MET A 103 8.88 -1.51 2.21
CA MET A 103 7.71 -1.13 3.01
C MET A 103 7.52 -1.98 4.27
N ILE A 104 8.28 -3.06 4.45
CA ILE A 104 8.09 -3.98 5.58
C ILE A 104 8.70 -3.36 6.83
N SER A 105 7.85 -3.14 7.85
CA SER A 105 8.25 -2.57 9.13
C SER A 105 8.97 -3.60 10.02
N GLY A 106 9.97 -3.15 10.73
CA GLY A 106 10.64 -3.90 11.80
C GLY A 106 10.16 -3.48 13.20
N VAL A 107 9.20 -2.56 13.29
CA VAL A 107 8.60 -2.13 14.56
C VAL A 107 7.20 -2.69 14.71
N ARG A 108 6.70 -2.73 15.94
CA ARG A 108 5.37 -3.26 16.23
C ARG A 108 4.29 -2.32 15.70
N ASP A 109 3.62 -2.74 14.62
CA ASP A 109 2.60 -1.91 13.95
C ASP A 109 1.18 -2.28 14.37
N ASN A 110 0.83 -3.57 14.40
CA ASN A 110 -0.53 -4.01 14.64
C ASN A 110 -0.57 -5.29 15.49
N PRO A 111 -0.98 -5.18 16.77
CA PRO A 111 -1.04 -6.33 17.68
C PRO A 111 -2.12 -7.37 17.30
N THR A 112 -2.99 -7.07 16.33
CA THR A 112 -4.01 -8.00 15.84
C THR A 112 -3.40 -9.16 15.05
N PHE A 113 -2.21 -8.97 14.45
CA PHE A 113 -1.53 -9.98 13.64
C PHE A 113 -0.32 -10.57 14.36
N GLY A 114 -0.34 -11.87 14.60
CA GLY A 114 0.80 -12.65 15.09
C GLY A 114 1.52 -12.01 16.26
N SER A 115 2.83 -11.75 16.10
CA SER A 115 3.64 -11.03 17.08
C SER A 115 3.46 -9.50 17.05
N GLY A 116 2.81 -8.97 16.00
CA GLY A 116 2.75 -7.55 15.66
C GLY A 116 3.99 -7.03 14.93
N LEU A 117 4.97 -7.90 14.65
CA LEU A 117 6.22 -7.62 13.92
C LEU A 117 6.20 -8.37 12.59
N LEU A 118 5.77 -7.68 11.51
CA LEU A 118 5.54 -8.34 10.22
C LEU A 118 6.78 -9.02 9.66
N LEU A 119 7.95 -8.39 9.78
CA LEU A 119 9.20 -8.98 9.29
C LEU A 119 9.58 -10.25 10.05
N ASP A 120 9.47 -10.24 11.38
CA ASP A 120 9.76 -11.39 12.25
C ASP A 120 8.84 -12.56 11.89
N ASP A 121 7.54 -12.28 11.75
CA ASP A 121 6.55 -13.31 11.46
C ASP A 121 6.74 -13.87 10.04
N LEU A 122 7.10 -13.03 9.05
CA LEU A 122 7.45 -13.48 7.71
C LEU A 122 8.67 -14.40 7.71
N ILE A 123 9.75 -14.01 8.37
CA ILE A 123 10.97 -14.81 8.50
C ILE A 123 10.66 -16.13 9.21
N ARG A 124 9.94 -16.08 10.33
CA ARG A 124 9.52 -17.28 11.07
C ARG A 124 8.67 -18.20 10.20
N TYR A 125 7.70 -17.65 9.47
CA TYR A 125 6.85 -18.42 8.57
C TYR A 125 7.68 -19.13 7.50
N VAL A 126 8.50 -18.39 6.75
CA VAL A 126 9.29 -18.96 5.65
C VAL A 126 10.17 -20.10 6.13
N TYR A 127 10.93 -19.89 7.21
CA TYR A 127 11.89 -20.87 7.68
C TYR A 127 11.33 -21.93 8.65
N SER A 128 10.02 -21.94 8.90
CA SER A 128 9.34 -23.09 9.49
C SER A 128 9.04 -24.18 8.45
N GLY A 129 9.09 -23.86 7.14
CA GLY A 129 8.99 -24.84 6.06
C GLY A 129 10.32 -25.46 5.70
N GLU A 130 10.30 -26.73 5.27
CA GLU A 130 11.49 -27.52 4.94
C GLU A 130 12.16 -27.02 3.65
N GLY A 131 13.42 -26.64 3.69
CA GLY A 131 14.20 -26.20 2.51
C GLY A 131 13.71 -24.90 1.87
N CYS A 132 12.90 -24.12 2.57
CA CYS A 132 12.39 -22.84 2.08
C CYS A 132 13.44 -21.73 2.15
N SER A 133 13.36 -20.78 1.22
CA SER A 133 14.27 -19.63 1.13
C SER A 133 13.49 -18.36 0.75
N ILE A 134 14.09 -17.19 0.97
CA ILE A 134 13.47 -15.90 0.69
C ILE A 134 14.32 -15.06 -0.25
N LEU A 135 13.66 -14.39 -1.19
CA LEU A 135 14.20 -13.34 -2.05
C LEU A 135 13.43 -12.05 -1.76
N LEU A 136 14.10 -11.05 -1.20
CA LEU A 136 13.56 -9.74 -0.89
C LEU A 136 13.98 -8.75 -1.98
N LEU A 137 12.97 -8.15 -2.66
CA LEU A 137 13.19 -7.12 -3.68
C LEU A 137 12.70 -5.77 -3.15
N GLY A 138 13.47 -4.72 -3.42
CA GLY A 138 13.04 -3.38 -3.03
C GLY A 138 13.98 -2.28 -3.49
N ASP A 139 13.62 -1.07 -3.10
CA ASP A 139 14.32 0.16 -3.44
C ASP A 139 14.55 0.96 -2.16
N ASP A 140 15.80 1.06 -1.73
CA ASP A 140 16.20 1.74 -0.50
C ASP A 140 16.24 3.27 -0.60
N ALA A 141 16.07 3.82 -1.82
CA ALA A 141 15.88 5.24 -2.04
C ALA A 141 14.42 5.68 -1.86
N GLN A 142 13.46 4.75 -1.85
CA GLN A 142 12.06 5.05 -1.55
C GLN A 142 11.85 5.38 -0.07
N LEU A 143 10.62 5.82 0.25
CA LEU A 143 10.19 6.03 1.63
C LEU A 143 10.32 4.72 2.41
N PRO A 144 10.98 4.72 3.57
CA PRO A 144 10.95 3.60 4.49
C PRO A 144 9.56 3.44 5.12
N PRO A 145 9.32 2.38 5.90
CA PRO A 145 8.10 2.24 6.68
C PRO A 145 7.85 3.46 7.59
N VAL A 146 6.58 3.75 7.85
CA VAL A 146 6.20 4.84 8.75
C VAL A 146 6.88 4.66 10.12
N ASN A 147 7.40 5.75 10.68
CA ASN A 147 8.18 5.76 11.92
C ASN A 147 9.51 4.97 11.89
N SER A 148 10.09 4.81 10.71
CA SER A 148 11.42 4.20 10.55
C SER A 148 12.28 5.05 9.61
N ASP A 149 13.59 5.13 9.90
CA ASP A 149 14.56 5.81 9.03
C ASP A 149 15.22 4.87 8.02
N ILE A 150 15.05 3.56 8.22
CA ILE A 150 15.62 2.50 7.38
C ILE A 150 14.49 1.57 6.90
N SER A 151 14.81 0.75 5.90
CA SER A 151 13.97 -0.36 5.45
C SER A 151 14.54 -1.69 5.97
N PRO A 152 14.07 -2.20 7.13
CA PRO A 152 14.71 -3.33 7.83
C PRO A 152 14.84 -4.59 6.96
N ALA A 153 13.85 -4.83 6.10
CA ALA A 153 13.86 -5.99 5.18
C ALA A 153 14.87 -5.86 4.03
N LEU A 154 15.51 -4.69 3.85
CA LEU A 154 16.58 -4.46 2.88
C LEU A 154 17.93 -4.15 3.55
N ASP A 155 18.00 -4.25 4.86
CA ASP A 155 19.21 -3.99 5.64
C ASP A 155 19.88 -5.32 6.04
N GLU A 156 21.11 -5.52 5.57
CA GLU A 156 21.87 -6.76 5.79
C GLU A 156 22.23 -6.94 7.25
N ASP A 157 22.61 -5.86 7.94
CA ASP A 157 22.97 -5.90 9.35
C ASP A 157 21.75 -6.25 10.20
N TYR A 158 20.61 -5.65 9.90
CA TYR A 158 19.34 -5.98 10.57
C TYR A 158 18.97 -7.45 10.38
N LEU A 159 19.02 -7.93 9.13
CA LEU A 159 18.65 -9.32 8.79
C LEU A 159 19.66 -10.35 9.32
N SER A 160 20.91 -9.98 9.54
CA SER A 160 21.93 -10.88 10.15
C SER A 160 21.52 -11.36 11.53
N GLY A 161 20.74 -10.56 12.27
CA GLY A 161 20.15 -10.91 13.57
C GLY A 161 19.23 -12.14 13.55
N TYR A 162 18.74 -12.54 12.39
CA TYR A 162 17.92 -13.75 12.21
C TYR A 162 18.74 -15.02 11.90
N CYS A 163 20.06 -14.97 11.96
CA CYS A 163 20.95 -16.09 11.61
C CYS A 163 20.68 -16.62 10.18
N LEU A 164 20.57 -15.72 9.21
CA LEU A 164 20.39 -16.03 7.81
C LEU A 164 21.74 -15.97 7.06
N ASP A 165 21.94 -16.87 6.09
CA ASP A 165 23.00 -16.74 5.09
C ASP A 165 22.52 -15.75 4.00
N ILE A 166 23.02 -14.52 4.08
CA ILE A 166 22.55 -13.41 3.28
C ILE A 166 23.47 -13.18 2.10
N GLN A 167 22.90 -13.18 0.90
CA GLN A 167 23.55 -12.70 -0.31
C GLN A 167 22.81 -11.46 -0.78
N SER A 168 23.52 -10.45 -1.26
CA SER A 168 22.92 -9.23 -1.75
C SER A 168 23.48 -8.80 -3.09
N PHE A 169 22.65 -8.08 -3.86
CA PHE A 169 23.08 -7.42 -5.09
C PHE A 169 22.26 -6.14 -5.32
N THR A 170 22.93 -5.07 -5.72
CA THR A 170 22.29 -3.79 -6.03
C THR A 170 22.34 -3.50 -7.51
N LEU A 171 21.16 -3.35 -8.14
CA LEU A 171 21.01 -2.91 -9.51
C LEU A 171 21.14 -1.38 -9.57
N THR A 172 22.22 -0.90 -10.17
CA THR A 172 22.50 0.54 -10.24
C THR A 172 22.29 1.14 -11.64
N HIS A 173 22.35 0.30 -12.68
CA HIS A 173 22.22 0.77 -14.07
C HIS A 173 20.76 0.84 -14.51
N VAL A 174 20.35 2.00 -14.99
CA VAL A 174 19.04 2.22 -15.63
C VAL A 174 19.08 1.62 -17.04
N ALA A 175 18.03 0.90 -17.44
CA ALA A 175 17.96 0.29 -18.78
C ALA A 175 17.99 1.36 -19.89
N ARG A 176 18.65 1.07 -21.02
CA ARG A 176 18.85 2.05 -22.12
C ARG A 176 17.56 2.70 -22.64
N GLN A 177 16.46 1.95 -22.69
CA GLN A 177 15.16 2.47 -23.12
C GLN A 177 14.57 3.52 -22.16
N ALA A 178 15.10 3.61 -20.94
CA ALA A 178 14.67 4.55 -19.92
C ALA A 178 15.50 5.86 -19.93
N LEU A 179 16.55 5.97 -20.76
CA LEU A 179 17.44 7.14 -20.81
C LEU A 179 16.78 8.37 -21.44
N ASP A 180 15.75 8.17 -22.27
CA ASP A 180 14.98 9.26 -22.90
C ASP A 180 13.86 9.77 -22.00
N SER A 181 13.60 9.15 -20.85
CA SER A 181 12.56 9.54 -19.89
C SER A 181 13.07 10.58 -18.90
N SER A 182 12.46 11.76 -18.90
CA SER A 182 12.73 12.79 -17.90
C SER A 182 12.27 12.39 -16.51
N VAL A 183 11.24 11.54 -16.40
CA VAL A 183 10.78 10.95 -15.12
C VAL A 183 11.93 10.16 -14.50
N LEU A 184 12.58 9.27 -15.26
CA LEU A 184 13.69 8.47 -14.75
C LEU A 184 14.98 9.30 -14.57
N TYR A 185 15.21 10.30 -15.40
CA TYR A 185 16.31 11.25 -15.21
C TYR A 185 16.18 11.97 -13.86
N ASN A 186 15.02 12.57 -13.60
CA ASN A 186 14.75 13.25 -12.32
C ASN A 186 14.84 12.27 -11.13
N ALA A 187 14.29 11.07 -11.25
CA ALA A 187 14.38 10.05 -10.21
C ALA A 187 15.86 9.68 -9.92
N THR A 188 16.70 9.55 -10.95
CA THR A 188 18.13 9.24 -10.79
C THR A 188 18.88 10.35 -10.08
N ASN A 189 18.61 11.61 -10.41
CA ASN A 189 19.22 12.77 -9.76
C ASN A 189 18.77 12.90 -8.30
N LEU A 190 17.46 12.66 -8.04
CA LEU A 190 16.93 12.63 -6.67
C LEU A 190 17.61 11.56 -5.81
N ARG A 191 17.87 10.39 -6.36
CA ARG A 191 18.61 9.33 -5.67
C ARG A 191 20.00 9.80 -5.25
N THR A 192 20.71 10.50 -6.11
CA THR A 192 22.01 11.09 -5.76
C THR A 192 21.86 12.07 -4.62
N LYS A 193 20.81 12.91 -4.66
CA LYS A 193 20.47 13.86 -3.58
C LYS A 193 20.11 13.17 -2.27
N VAL A 194 19.42 12.03 -2.32
CA VAL A 194 19.10 11.20 -1.13
C VAL A 194 20.36 10.60 -0.51
N ALA A 195 21.33 10.20 -1.34
CA ALA A 195 22.62 9.67 -0.88
C ALA A 195 23.53 10.76 -0.33
N ASP A 196 23.56 11.94 -0.96
CA ASP A 196 24.35 13.10 -0.57
C ASP A 196 23.50 14.37 -0.63
N LEU A 197 23.11 14.88 0.52
CA LEU A 197 22.29 16.10 0.64
C LEU A 197 23.00 17.37 0.14
N GLN A 198 24.31 17.34 -0.05
CA GLN A 198 25.06 18.48 -0.64
C GLN A 198 25.06 18.45 -2.16
N ALA A 199 24.70 17.32 -2.80
CA ALA A 199 24.60 17.24 -4.24
C ALA A 199 23.57 18.26 -4.78
N SER A 200 23.85 18.88 -5.93
CA SER A 200 22.89 19.76 -6.60
C SER A 200 21.74 18.94 -7.16
N PHE A 201 20.54 19.51 -7.13
CA PHE A 201 19.37 18.92 -7.78
C PHE A 201 18.52 20.02 -8.41
N ASP A 202 18.32 19.88 -9.72
CA ASP A 202 17.40 20.71 -10.50
C ASP A 202 16.48 19.82 -11.32
N TYR A 203 15.21 20.21 -11.43
CA TYR A 203 14.25 19.45 -12.26
C TYR A 203 14.53 19.61 -13.75
N HIS A 204 14.54 18.50 -14.45
CA HIS A 204 14.54 18.46 -15.91
C HIS A 204 13.12 18.24 -16.42
N PHE A 205 12.53 19.30 -16.98
CA PHE A 205 11.17 19.27 -17.57
C PHE A 205 11.29 18.96 -19.08
N ALA A 206 10.57 17.94 -19.55
CA ALA A 206 10.50 17.54 -20.94
C ALA A 206 9.18 16.81 -21.22
N SER A 207 9.13 15.95 -22.25
CA SER A 207 7.90 15.36 -22.80
C SER A 207 7.07 14.52 -21.83
N ASP A 208 7.68 13.96 -20.78
CA ASP A 208 7.02 13.09 -19.80
C ASP A 208 7.10 13.61 -18.36
N PHE A 209 7.71 14.80 -18.15
CA PHE A 209 7.82 15.44 -16.84
C PHE A 209 7.53 16.93 -16.95
N HIS A 210 6.36 17.34 -16.47
CA HIS A 210 5.81 18.67 -16.69
C HIS A 210 5.76 19.47 -15.39
N ARG A 211 6.00 20.77 -15.50
CA ARG A 211 5.65 21.74 -14.46
C ARG A 211 4.22 22.21 -14.72
N LEU A 212 3.38 22.16 -13.70
CA LEU A 212 1.99 22.57 -13.81
C LEU A 212 1.70 23.74 -12.86
N GLU A 213 1.15 24.81 -13.40
CA GLU A 213 0.66 25.93 -12.60
C GLU A 213 -0.73 25.63 -12.06
N GLY A 214 -1.08 26.23 -10.90
CA GLY A 214 -2.34 25.93 -10.24
C GLY A 214 -3.60 26.23 -11.07
N ILE A 215 -3.50 27.22 -11.99
CA ILE A 215 -4.60 27.60 -12.89
C ILE A 215 -4.92 26.49 -13.91
N ASP A 216 -3.91 25.78 -14.39
CA ASP A 216 -4.05 24.75 -15.44
C ASP A 216 -4.37 23.36 -14.85
N PHE A 217 -4.32 23.24 -13.52
CA PHE A 217 -4.43 21.94 -12.84
C PHE A 217 -5.76 21.24 -13.14
N VAL A 218 -6.88 21.95 -13.04
CA VAL A 218 -8.23 21.34 -13.22
C VAL A 218 -8.41 20.86 -14.64
N GLU A 219 -8.00 21.66 -15.63
CA GLU A 219 -8.11 21.32 -17.05
C GLU A 219 -7.24 20.10 -17.39
N LYS A 220 -5.98 20.10 -16.95
CA LYS A 220 -5.04 18.99 -17.23
C LYS A 220 -5.43 17.69 -16.54
N LEU A 221 -6.00 17.78 -15.35
CA LEU A 221 -6.50 16.61 -14.64
C LEU A 221 -7.75 16.02 -15.32
N ASP A 222 -8.68 16.89 -15.76
CA ASP A 222 -9.87 16.46 -16.49
C ASP A 222 -9.50 15.82 -17.84
N GLU A 223 -8.55 16.41 -18.58
CA GLU A 223 -7.98 15.81 -19.78
C GLU A 223 -7.39 14.42 -19.48
N SER A 224 -6.62 14.29 -18.41
CA SER A 224 -6.00 13.02 -18.02
C SER A 224 -7.05 11.96 -17.70
N TYR A 225 -8.12 12.32 -17.00
CA TYR A 225 -9.22 11.37 -16.73
C TYR A 225 -9.94 10.93 -18.00
N ARG A 226 -10.05 11.81 -19.00
CA ARG A 226 -10.67 11.44 -20.31
C ARG A 226 -9.77 10.56 -21.16
N GLU A 227 -8.45 10.77 -21.12
CA GLU A 227 -7.51 10.06 -22.00
C GLU A 227 -7.09 8.70 -21.45
N VAL A 228 -6.69 8.64 -20.17
CA VAL A 228 -6.17 7.42 -19.55
C VAL A 228 -7.08 6.82 -18.48
N GLY A 229 -8.11 7.56 -18.06
CA GLY A 229 -9.10 7.11 -17.08
C GLY A 229 -8.72 7.39 -15.62
N LEU A 230 -9.74 7.26 -14.75
CA LEU A 230 -9.61 7.44 -13.30
C LEU A 230 -8.68 6.42 -12.65
N GLU A 231 -8.57 5.22 -13.24
CA GLU A 231 -7.75 4.13 -12.68
C GLU A 231 -6.26 4.36 -12.88
N ASP A 232 -5.90 5.04 -13.98
CA ASP A 232 -4.54 5.28 -14.40
C ASP A 232 -4.05 6.71 -14.08
N THR A 233 -4.85 7.49 -13.34
CA THR A 233 -4.52 8.86 -12.91
C THR A 233 -4.63 9.00 -11.39
N ILE A 234 -3.62 9.60 -10.75
CA ILE A 234 -3.60 9.82 -9.29
C ILE A 234 -3.00 11.17 -8.93
N ILE A 235 -3.49 11.76 -7.84
CA ILE A 235 -2.86 12.93 -7.21
C ILE A 235 -2.13 12.47 -5.94
N LEU A 236 -0.85 12.80 -5.82
CA LEU A 236 -0.02 12.47 -4.66
C LEU A 236 0.27 13.71 -3.83
N THR A 237 0.01 13.60 -2.54
CA THR A 237 0.20 14.68 -1.58
C THR A 237 1.03 14.26 -0.38
N ARG A 238 1.48 15.24 0.42
CA ARG A 238 2.23 14.96 1.66
C ARG A 238 1.33 14.69 2.86
N THR A 239 0.12 15.24 2.88
CA THR A 239 -0.77 15.19 4.05
C THR A 239 -2.17 14.73 3.68
N ASN A 240 -2.86 14.07 4.62
CA ASN A 240 -4.25 13.71 4.44
C ASN A 240 -5.16 14.94 4.24
N LEU A 241 -4.89 16.04 4.92
CA LEU A 241 -5.64 17.28 4.77
C LEU A 241 -5.62 17.80 3.31
N ARG A 242 -4.44 17.78 2.67
CA ARG A 242 -4.33 18.18 1.25
C ARG A 242 -5.02 17.17 0.34
N ALA A 243 -4.84 15.87 0.59
CA ALA A 243 -5.53 14.82 -0.15
C ALA A 243 -7.05 15.01 -0.09
N ASN A 244 -7.62 15.27 1.09
CA ASN A 244 -9.04 15.51 1.25
C ASN A 244 -9.52 16.73 0.45
N ARG A 245 -8.76 17.84 0.45
CA ARG A 245 -9.10 19.04 -0.35
C ARG A 245 -9.11 18.75 -1.84
N TYR A 246 -8.12 18.00 -2.35
CA TYR A 246 -8.10 17.56 -3.75
C TYR A 246 -9.26 16.62 -4.06
N ASN A 247 -9.56 15.65 -3.20
CA ASN A 247 -10.68 14.73 -3.37
C ASN A 247 -12.01 15.46 -3.48
N GLN A 248 -12.26 16.44 -2.62
CA GLN A 248 -13.45 17.28 -2.69
C GLN A 248 -13.46 18.13 -3.96
N GLY A 249 -12.32 18.73 -4.32
CA GLY A 249 -12.19 19.53 -5.56
C GLY A 249 -12.44 18.71 -6.82
N VAL A 250 -11.92 17.50 -6.91
CA VAL A 250 -12.14 16.56 -8.03
C VAL A 250 -13.62 16.22 -8.15
N ARG A 251 -14.26 15.83 -7.04
CA ARG A 251 -15.68 15.48 -7.04
C ARG A 251 -16.55 16.65 -7.49
N ALA A 252 -16.34 17.84 -6.94
CA ALA A 252 -17.18 19.00 -7.21
C ALA A 252 -16.93 19.64 -8.59
N ARG A 253 -15.65 19.76 -9.03
CA ARG A 253 -15.28 20.57 -10.20
C ARG A 253 -15.06 19.77 -11.48
N ILE A 254 -14.70 18.48 -11.36
CA ILE A 254 -14.38 17.64 -12.50
C ILE A 254 -15.45 16.56 -12.70
N LEU A 255 -15.88 15.90 -11.62
CA LEU A 255 -16.87 14.84 -11.71
C LEU A 255 -18.32 15.32 -11.49
N TYR A 256 -18.50 16.60 -11.13
CA TYR A 256 -19.80 17.24 -10.90
C TYR A 256 -20.71 16.46 -9.94
N LYS A 257 -20.13 15.91 -8.88
CA LYS A 257 -20.83 15.15 -7.84
C LYS A 257 -21.15 16.05 -6.65
N GLU A 258 -22.44 16.26 -6.39
CA GLU A 258 -22.95 17.15 -5.33
C GLU A 258 -23.25 16.38 -4.03
N ASP A 259 -23.68 15.11 -4.14
CA ASP A 259 -24.00 14.27 -2.99
C ASP A 259 -22.76 14.00 -2.12
N ALA A 260 -22.96 13.70 -0.84
CA ALA A 260 -21.88 13.30 0.07
C ALA A 260 -21.06 12.12 -0.47
N ILE A 261 -21.73 11.19 -1.16
CA ILE A 261 -21.14 10.01 -1.80
C ILE A 261 -22.01 9.59 -2.98
N SER A 262 -21.43 9.03 -4.04
CA SER A 262 -22.15 8.65 -5.26
C SER A 262 -21.59 7.36 -5.86
N SER A 263 -22.42 6.63 -6.63
CA SER A 263 -21.93 5.50 -7.44
C SER A 263 -20.80 5.94 -8.37
N GLY A 264 -19.84 5.06 -8.59
CA GLY A 264 -18.59 5.34 -9.33
C GLY A 264 -17.58 6.17 -8.55
N ASP A 265 -17.82 6.52 -7.28
CA ASP A 265 -16.77 7.12 -6.44
C ASP A 265 -15.66 6.13 -6.15
N ARG A 266 -14.45 6.65 -6.14
CA ARG A 266 -13.24 5.91 -5.74
C ARG A 266 -12.98 6.12 -4.28
N LEU A 267 -12.89 5.00 -3.56
CA LEU A 267 -12.65 4.96 -2.12
C LEU A 267 -11.38 4.20 -1.79
N MET A 268 -10.79 4.51 -0.68
CA MET A 268 -9.73 3.73 -0.05
C MET A 268 -10.15 3.36 1.37
N VAL A 269 -10.02 2.10 1.71
CA VAL A 269 -10.23 1.61 3.08
C VAL A 269 -9.21 2.25 4.01
N SER A 270 -9.65 2.90 5.07
CA SER A 270 -8.78 3.62 5.99
C SER A 270 -8.40 2.84 7.24
N LYS A 271 -9.10 1.72 7.52
CA LYS A 271 -8.85 0.82 8.64
C LYS A 271 -9.18 -0.61 8.23
N ASN A 272 -8.37 -1.59 8.66
CA ASN A 272 -8.68 -3.00 8.44
C ASN A 272 -10.07 -3.35 8.98
N ASN A 273 -10.83 -4.10 8.20
CA ASN A 273 -12.17 -4.55 8.58
C ASN A 273 -12.32 -6.06 8.33
N TYR A 274 -12.74 -6.76 9.37
CA TYR A 274 -12.87 -8.23 9.40
C TYR A 274 -14.32 -8.68 9.44
N PHE A 275 -15.23 -7.76 9.73
CA PHE A 275 -16.65 -8.06 9.97
C PHE A 275 -17.38 -8.42 8.67
N TRP A 276 -17.20 -7.62 7.62
CA TRP A 276 -17.92 -7.78 6.36
C TRP A 276 -17.42 -8.93 5.49
N THR A 277 -16.30 -9.54 5.85
CA THR A 277 -15.69 -10.64 5.09
C THR A 277 -15.94 -12.02 5.69
N LYS A 278 -16.69 -12.12 6.79
CA LYS A 278 -16.93 -13.37 7.53
C LYS A 278 -17.51 -14.48 6.65
N ASP A 279 -18.31 -14.14 5.64
CA ASP A 279 -18.98 -15.08 4.74
C ASP A 279 -18.21 -15.32 3.42
N TYR A 280 -16.98 -14.79 3.30
CA TYR A 280 -16.16 -14.89 2.09
C TYR A 280 -14.89 -15.71 2.35
N ASP A 281 -14.88 -16.98 1.94
CA ASP A 281 -13.75 -17.90 2.18
C ASP A 281 -12.39 -17.39 1.66
N ASN A 282 -12.41 -16.67 0.53
CA ASN A 282 -11.20 -16.19 -0.14
C ASN A 282 -10.81 -14.74 0.23
N LEU A 283 -11.56 -14.07 1.11
CA LEU A 283 -11.34 -12.70 1.51
C LEU A 283 -11.31 -12.58 3.04
N PRO A 284 -10.16 -12.80 3.69
CA PRO A 284 -10.10 -12.84 5.16
C PRO A 284 -10.38 -11.49 5.83
N PHE A 285 -10.13 -10.38 5.16
CA PHE A 285 -10.42 -9.03 5.64
C PHE A 285 -10.27 -8.00 4.52
N LEU A 286 -10.87 -6.82 4.71
CA LEU A 286 -10.61 -5.62 3.91
C LEU A 286 -9.42 -4.88 4.53
N ALA A 287 -8.34 -4.74 3.77
CA ALA A 287 -7.10 -4.15 4.28
C ALA A 287 -7.11 -2.62 4.19
N ASN A 288 -6.51 -1.97 5.17
CA ASN A 288 -6.18 -0.54 5.08
C ASN A 288 -5.33 -0.29 3.82
N GLY A 289 -5.79 0.62 2.95
CA GLY A 289 -5.18 0.91 1.65
C GLY A 289 -5.80 0.18 0.47
N ASP A 290 -6.71 -0.79 0.68
CA ASP A 290 -7.46 -1.41 -0.42
C ASP A 290 -8.29 -0.34 -1.14
N MET A 291 -8.17 -0.31 -2.48
CA MET A 291 -8.88 0.64 -3.35
C MET A 291 -10.17 0.03 -3.87
N MET A 292 -11.26 0.79 -3.75
CA MET A 292 -12.62 0.36 -4.08
C MET A 292 -13.32 1.35 -5.00
N GLU A 293 -14.25 0.84 -5.79
CA GLU A 293 -15.23 1.62 -6.51
C GLU A 293 -16.62 1.33 -5.97
N ILE A 294 -17.44 2.36 -5.82
CA ILE A 294 -18.84 2.20 -5.44
C ILE A 294 -19.65 1.77 -6.66
N VAL A 295 -20.19 0.57 -6.63
CA VAL A 295 -21.08 0.06 -7.67
C VAL A 295 -22.50 0.58 -7.43
N ARG A 296 -22.98 0.52 -6.18
CA ARG A 296 -24.37 0.85 -5.82
C ARG A 296 -24.46 1.30 -4.36
N LEU A 297 -25.36 2.25 -4.10
CA LEU A 297 -25.71 2.75 -2.77
C LEU A 297 -27.18 2.47 -2.46
N ARG A 298 -27.51 2.20 -1.20
CA ARG A 298 -28.85 1.94 -0.69
C ARG A 298 -28.97 2.36 0.76
N ASN A 299 -30.19 2.62 1.21
CA ASN A 299 -30.55 2.72 2.63
C ASN A 299 -29.65 3.66 3.45
N GLU A 300 -29.51 4.90 2.99
CA GLU A 300 -28.87 5.92 3.82
C GLU A 300 -29.70 6.14 5.10
N ARG A 301 -29.02 6.21 6.25
CA ARG A 301 -29.68 6.36 7.55
C ARG A 301 -28.78 7.05 8.57
N GLU A 302 -29.41 7.81 9.44
CA GLU A 302 -28.79 8.33 10.64
C GLU A 302 -29.07 7.40 11.82
N MET A 303 -28.01 6.97 12.55
CA MET A 303 -28.10 6.16 13.74
C MET A 303 -26.99 6.56 14.72
N TYR A 304 -27.29 6.64 15.98
CA TYR A 304 -26.34 7.06 17.03
C TYR A 304 -25.76 8.47 16.81
N GLY A 305 -26.45 9.33 16.04
CA GLY A 305 -25.95 10.65 15.65
C GLY A 305 -24.84 10.63 14.58
N PHE A 306 -24.74 9.54 13.82
CA PHE A 306 -23.81 9.35 12.70
C PHE A 306 -24.56 8.88 11.46
N HIS A 307 -23.94 9.10 10.28
CA HIS A 307 -24.51 8.76 8.99
C HIS A 307 -23.91 7.48 8.42
N PHE A 308 -24.78 6.56 8.00
CA PHE A 308 -24.40 5.25 7.43
C PHE A 308 -25.15 5.02 6.13
N ILE A 309 -24.51 4.29 5.21
CA ILE A 309 -25.13 3.89 3.95
C ILE A 309 -24.69 2.47 3.56
N ASP A 310 -25.62 1.67 3.06
CA ASP A 310 -25.29 0.35 2.50
C ASP A 310 -24.72 0.52 1.09
N ALA A 311 -23.59 -0.10 0.81
CA ALA A 311 -22.88 0.02 -0.45
C ALA A 311 -22.44 -1.34 -0.98
N ALA A 312 -22.61 -1.56 -2.29
CA ALA A 312 -21.89 -2.60 -3.02
C ALA A 312 -20.58 -1.99 -3.52
N LEU A 313 -19.46 -2.54 -3.10
CA LEU A 313 -18.11 -2.09 -3.46
C LEU A 313 -17.43 -3.13 -4.35
N ARG A 314 -16.76 -2.66 -5.42
CA ARG A 314 -15.88 -3.44 -6.26
C ARG A 314 -14.43 -3.13 -5.94
N ALA A 315 -13.62 -4.16 -5.70
CA ALA A 315 -12.19 -3.97 -5.52
C ALA A 315 -11.53 -3.58 -6.85
N ILE A 316 -10.63 -2.58 -6.80
CA ILE A 316 -9.89 -2.14 -8.00
C ILE A 316 -8.72 -3.10 -8.28
N ASP A 317 -8.13 -3.64 -7.23
CA ASP A 317 -6.92 -4.48 -7.31
C ASP A 317 -7.22 -5.98 -7.36
N TYR A 318 -8.50 -6.38 -7.17
CA TYR A 318 -8.94 -7.77 -7.13
C TYR A 318 -10.27 -7.93 -7.89
N ASP A 319 -10.57 -9.15 -8.32
CA ASP A 319 -11.82 -9.47 -9.01
C ASP A 319 -12.88 -10.00 -8.00
N TRP A 320 -13.37 -9.08 -7.15
CA TRP A 320 -14.48 -9.36 -6.24
C TRP A 320 -15.30 -8.11 -5.92
N GLU A 321 -16.57 -8.33 -5.60
CA GLU A 321 -17.49 -7.34 -5.07
C GLU A 321 -17.97 -7.76 -3.68
N ILE A 322 -18.28 -6.77 -2.82
CA ILE A 322 -18.75 -7.00 -1.45
C ILE A 322 -19.80 -5.97 -1.06
N ASP A 323 -20.85 -6.44 -0.38
CA ASP A 323 -21.83 -5.56 0.25
C ASP A 323 -21.36 -5.21 1.67
N VAL A 324 -21.32 -3.93 1.98
CA VAL A 324 -20.87 -3.38 3.26
C VAL A 324 -21.74 -2.22 3.70
N MET A 325 -21.68 -1.87 4.97
CA MET A 325 -22.14 -0.57 5.45
C MET A 325 -20.96 0.39 5.53
N LEU A 326 -21.06 1.56 4.92
CA LEU A 326 -20.08 2.64 5.00
C LEU A 326 -20.43 3.59 6.13
N TRP A 327 -19.42 4.13 6.82
CA TRP A 327 -19.54 5.18 7.81
C TRP A 327 -19.14 6.51 7.18
N LEU A 328 -20.15 7.34 6.83
CA LEU A 328 -19.94 8.55 6.01
C LEU A 328 -19.14 9.64 6.74
N ASP A 329 -19.30 9.74 8.07
CA ASP A 329 -18.59 10.76 8.87
C ASP A 329 -17.06 10.57 8.84
N THR A 330 -16.57 9.41 8.41
CA THR A 330 -15.13 9.13 8.28
C THR A 330 -14.52 9.61 6.96
N LEU A 331 -15.33 9.94 5.95
CA LEU A 331 -14.87 10.32 4.60
C LEU A 331 -13.90 11.50 4.59
N ASN A 332 -14.13 12.47 5.47
CA ASN A 332 -13.42 13.74 5.49
C ASN A 332 -12.51 13.90 6.73
N THR A 333 -12.27 12.85 7.50
CA THR A 333 -11.37 12.93 8.66
C THR A 333 -9.92 13.10 8.21
N ASP A 334 -9.20 14.02 8.86
CA ASP A 334 -7.84 14.40 8.48
C ASP A 334 -6.75 13.63 9.24
N SER A 335 -7.10 13.07 10.41
CA SER A 335 -6.13 12.43 11.29
C SER A 335 -6.64 11.13 11.93
N PRO A 336 -5.72 10.24 12.35
CA PRO A 336 -6.06 9.04 13.12
C PRO A 336 -6.77 9.38 14.46
N GLU A 337 -6.39 10.49 15.10
CA GLU A 337 -6.97 10.95 16.38
C GLU A 337 -8.43 11.33 16.19
N ALA A 338 -8.78 12.02 15.10
CA ALA A 338 -10.16 12.35 14.77
C ALA A 338 -11.01 11.09 14.56
N ASN A 339 -10.50 10.10 13.83
CA ASN A 339 -11.16 8.81 13.66
C ASN A 339 -11.36 8.07 14.99
N TYR A 340 -10.35 8.08 15.86
CA TYR A 340 -10.45 7.46 17.17
C TYR A 340 -11.51 8.14 18.04
N ALA A 341 -11.59 9.48 18.01
CA ALA A 341 -12.60 10.23 18.76
C ALA A 341 -14.03 9.87 18.29
N LEU A 342 -14.27 9.81 16.96
CA LEU A 342 -15.56 9.36 16.41
C LEU A 342 -15.88 7.93 16.83
N GLN A 343 -14.92 7.01 16.75
CA GLN A 343 -15.11 5.62 17.12
C GLN A 343 -15.45 5.45 18.61
N LYS A 344 -14.81 6.24 19.47
CA LYS A 344 -15.14 6.26 20.90
C LYS A 344 -16.55 6.76 21.16
N GLN A 345 -16.96 7.86 20.51
CA GLN A 345 -18.33 8.39 20.63
C GLN A 345 -19.35 7.34 20.16
N LEU A 346 -19.10 6.67 19.02
CA LEU A 346 -19.99 5.62 18.53
C LEU A 346 -20.07 4.44 19.51
N PHE A 347 -18.94 4.04 20.09
CA PHE A 347 -18.90 3.00 21.12
C PHE A 347 -19.79 3.36 22.32
N ASP A 348 -19.64 4.59 22.85
CA ASP A 348 -20.39 5.06 24.00
C ASP A 348 -21.90 5.11 23.70
N ARG A 349 -22.30 5.54 22.48
CA ARG A 349 -23.69 5.59 22.05
C ARG A 349 -24.32 4.20 21.86
N ILE A 350 -23.61 3.26 21.26
CA ILE A 350 -24.09 1.88 21.13
C ILE A 350 -24.22 1.22 22.51
N ALA A 351 -23.33 1.54 23.46
CA ALA A 351 -23.39 1.00 24.81
C ALA A 351 -24.69 1.39 25.56
N GLU A 352 -25.31 2.53 25.22
CA GLU A 352 -26.58 2.98 25.77
C GLU A 352 -27.75 2.02 25.44
N ASP A 353 -27.66 1.24 24.36
CA ASP A 353 -28.66 0.24 23.97
C ASP A 353 -28.62 -1.04 24.81
N TYR A 354 -27.58 -1.23 25.64
CA TYR A 354 -27.33 -2.43 26.43
C TYR A 354 -27.23 -2.15 27.93
N PRO A 355 -28.24 -1.47 28.55
CA PRO A 355 -28.16 -1.12 29.97
C PRO A 355 -28.07 -2.35 30.89
N GLU A 356 -28.62 -3.49 30.47
CA GLU A 356 -28.55 -4.76 31.20
C GLU A 356 -27.13 -5.35 31.26
N LEU A 357 -26.28 -4.98 30.33
CA LEU A 357 -24.87 -5.44 30.27
C LEU A 357 -23.90 -4.49 30.98
N ALA A 358 -24.36 -3.37 31.54
CA ALA A 358 -23.52 -2.36 32.20
C ALA A 358 -22.63 -2.95 33.31
N HIS A 359 -23.07 -4.01 33.97
CA HIS A 359 -22.32 -4.70 35.02
C HIS A 359 -21.37 -5.76 34.51
N ASN A 360 -21.41 -6.12 33.19
CA ASN A 360 -20.57 -7.12 32.58
C ASN A 360 -19.82 -6.54 31.35
N LYS A 361 -18.73 -5.82 31.63
CA LYS A 361 -17.93 -5.17 30.60
C LYS A 361 -17.53 -6.09 29.42
N ARG A 362 -17.26 -7.37 29.68
CA ARG A 362 -16.86 -8.31 28.62
C ARG A 362 -18.01 -8.56 27.66
N LYS A 363 -19.21 -8.88 28.16
CA LYS A 363 -20.39 -9.10 27.32
C LYS A 363 -20.83 -7.83 26.60
N LEU A 364 -20.72 -6.66 27.25
CA LEU A 364 -20.99 -5.38 26.61
C LEU A 364 -20.06 -5.13 25.42
N ILE A 365 -18.77 -5.34 25.59
CA ILE A 365 -17.78 -5.21 24.51
C ILE A 365 -18.09 -6.20 23.38
N GLU A 366 -18.37 -7.46 23.68
CA GLU A 366 -18.74 -8.48 22.69
C GLU A 366 -19.98 -8.03 21.89
N ALA A 367 -21.05 -7.54 22.54
CA ALA A 367 -22.26 -7.05 21.89
C ALA A 367 -21.99 -5.85 20.96
N ILE A 368 -21.16 -4.88 21.40
CA ILE A 368 -20.79 -3.73 20.59
C ILE A 368 -19.96 -4.14 19.37
N TYR A 369 -19.00 -5.07 19.55
CA TYR A 369 -18.16 -5.57 18.45
C TYR A 369 -18.94 -6.45 17.45
N ASP A 370 -20.10 -6.98 17.83
CA ASP A 370 -21.00 -7.67 16.89
C ASP A 370 -21.97 -6.71 16.17
N SER A 371 -22.00 -5.44 16.53
CA SER A 371 -22.86 -4.44 15.88
C SER A 371 -22.36 -4.11 14.47
N PRO A 372 -23.21 -4.15 13.43
CA PRO A 372 -22.83 -3.73 12.10
C PRO A 372 -22.47 -2.25 12.01
N TYR A 373 -23.05 -1.40 12.87
CA TYR A 373 -22.73 0.03 12.94
C TYR A 373 -21.32 0.28 13.47
N PHE A 374 -20.90 -0.44 14.53
CA PHE A 374 -19.53 -0.34 15.05
C PHE A 374 -18.49 -0.85 14.05
N ASN A 375 -18.89 -1.81 13.24
CA ASN A 375 -18.07 -2.40 12.18
C ASN A 375 -18.29 -1.74 10.81
N ALA A 376 -19.03 -0.64 10.72
CA ALA A 376 -19.18 0.08 9.48
C ALA A 376 -17.81 0.45 8.89
N LEU A 377 -17.65 0.25 7.57
CA LEU A 377 -16.37 0.40 6.90
C LEU A 377 -15.96 1.87 6.89
N GLN A 378 -14.78 2.14 7.44
CA GLN A 378 -14.18 3.46 7.42
C GLN A 378 -13.42 3.64 6.10
N VAL A 379 -13.79 4.68 5.35
CA VAL A 379 -13.24 4.94 4.01
C VAL A 379 -12.90 6.41 3.82
N ARG A 380 -12.10 6.67 2.80
CA ARG A 380 -11.79 8.01 2.28
C ARG A 380 -11.89 8.00 0.77
N PHE A 381 -12.13 9.16 0.16
CA PHE A 381 -12.00 9.28 -1.29
C PHE A 381 -10.56 9.04 -1.74
N ALA A 382 -10.38 8.49 -2.95
CA ALA A 382 -9.11 7.99 -3.45
C ALA A 382 -8.71 8.55 -4.82
N TYR A 383 -9.15 9.75 -5.18
CA TYR A 383 -8.64 10.50 -6.33
C TYR A 383 -7.28 11.16 -6.01
N ALA A 384 -7.12 11.53 -4.74
CA ALA A 384 -5.87 12.02 -4.18
C ALA A 384 -5.54 11.25 -2.90
N VAL A 385 -4.28 10.82 -2.77
CA VAL A 385 -3.81 10.06 -1.61
C VAL A 385 -2.43 10.56 -1.16
N THR A 386 -2.03 10.20 0.05
CA THR A 386 -0.64 10.46 0.48
C THR A 386 0.33 9.50 -0.23
N CYS A 387 1.55 9.97 -0.48
CA CYS A 387 2.57 9.17 -1.14
C CYS A 387 2.84 7.82 -0.44
N HIS A 388 2.77 7.77 0.91
CA HIS A 388 2.87 6.50 1.65
C HIS A 388 1.78 5.50 1.27
N LYS A 389 0.56 5.99 1.04
CA LYS A 389 -0.57 5.14 0.61
C LYS A 389 -0.48 4.72 -0.86
N ALA A 390 0.31 5.43 -1.66
CA ALA A 390 0.57 5.12 -3.06
C ALA A 390 1.75 4.15 -3.26
N GLN A 391 2.48 3.79 -2.19
CA GLN A 391 3.59 2.84 -2.31
C GLN A 391 3.11 1.49 -2.85
N GLY A 392 3.91 0.87 -3.73
CA GLY A 392 3.56 -0.36 -4.45
C GLY A 392 2.56 -0.17 -5.59
N GLY A 393 1.97 1.03 -5.75
CA GLY A 393 1.11 1.38 -6.87
C GLY A 393 1.87 1.97 -8.05
N GLN A 394 1.26 1.89 -9.25
CA GLN A 394 1.73 2.52 -10.47
C GLN A 394 0.53 3.09 -11.25
N TRP A 395 0.71 4.25 -11.85
CA TRP A 395 -0.29 4.95 -12.65
C TRP A 395 0.36 5.51 -13.90
N LYS A 396 -0.40 5.66 -14.97
CA LYS A 396 0.10 6.29 -16.19
C LYS A 396 0.44 7.75 -15.94
N ARG A 397 -0.48 8.49 -15.31
CA ARG A 397 -0.32 9.92 -15.01
C ARG A 397 -0.36 10.19 -13.52
N VAL A 398 0.65 10.87 -13.03
CA VAL A 398 0.81 11.21 -11.61
C VAL A 398 0.94 12.71 -11.43
N PHE A 399 -0.01 13.30 -10.71
CA PHE A 399 0.04 14.71 -10.29
C PHE A 399 0.65 14.78 -8.89
N ILE A 400 1.71 15.54 -8.72
CA ILE A 400 2.46 15.63 -7.46
C ILE A 400 2.32 17.02 -6.86
N ASP A 401 1.75 17.09 -5.67
CA ASP A 401 1.76 18.27 -4.83
C ASP A 401 2.83 18.11 -3.71
N PRO A 402 4.04 18.70 -3.88
CA PRO A 402 5.12 18.55 -2.91
C PRO A 402 4.88 19.36 -1.63
N GLY A 403 3.86 20.20 -1.59
CA GLY A 403 3.64 21.15 -0.50
C GLY A 403 4.61 22.35 -0.58
N ASN A 404 4.30 23.36 0.20
CA ASN A 404 5.17 24.54 0.29
C ASN A 404 6.20 24.34 1.41
N ILE A 405 7.36 23.76 1.06
CA ILE A 405 8.46 23.48 2.00
C ILE A 405 9.65 24.35 1.61
N ALA A 406 10.04 25.19 2.53
CA ALA A 406 11.20 26.03 2.35
C ALA A 406 12.47 25.18 2.10
N PRO A 407 13.40 25.61 1.22
CA PRO A 407 14.58 24.84 0.84
C PRO A 407 15.41 24.32 2.02
N GLU A 408 15.53 25.11 3.09
CA GLU A 408 16.24 24.76 4.33
C GLU A 408 15.58 23.60 5.11
N ASN A 409 14.30 23.32 4.85
CA ASN A 409 13.54 22.23 5.49
C ASN A 409 13.42 20.99 4.60
N GLN A 410 14.08 20.98 3.43
CA GLN A 410 14.11 19.85 2.52
C GLN A 410 15.16 18.83 2.97
N ASP A 411 14.80 17.97 3.87
CA ASP A 411 15.62 16.89 4.43
C ASP A 411 15.68 15.64 3.53
N LYS A 412 16.40 14.63 3.99
CA LYS A 412 16.50 13.33 3.31
C LYS A 412 15.13 12.68 3.08
N ASN A 413 14.20 12.83 4.04
CA ASN A 413 12.86 12.26 3.95
C ASN A 413 12.00 12.99 2.91
N TYR A 414 12.21 14.30 2.74
CA TYR A 414 11.60 15.06 1.65
C TYR A 414 12.01 14.53 0.28
N PHE A 415 13.32 14.30 0.06
CA PHE A 415 13.81 13.80 -1.23
C PHE A 415 13.42 12.35 -1.49
N ARG A 416 13.37 11.50 -0.45
CA ARG A 416 12.81 10.15 -0.55
C ARG A 416 11.33 10.16 -0.91
N TRP A 417 10.57 11.08 -0.30
CA TRP A 417 9.16 11.27 -0.61
C TRP A 417 8.96 11.65 -2.08
N LEU A 418 9.74 12.61 -2.56
CA LEU A 418 9.67 13.09 -3.93
C LEU A 418 10.09 12.01 -4.94
N TYR A 419 11.18 11.29 -4.64
CA TYR A 419 11.61 10.13 -5.41
C TYR A 419 10.52 9.06 -5.48
N THR A 420 9.92 8.72 -4.35
CA THR A 420 8.83 7.73 -4.30
C THR A 420 7.64 8.20 -5.12
N ALA A 421 7.24 9.48 -5.02
CA ALA A 421 6.11 10.03 -5.76
C ALA A 421 6.35 9.99 -7.29
N ILE A 422 7.52 10.45 -7.76
CA ILE A 422 7.88 10.48 -9.18
C ILE A 422 7.90 9.07 -9.77
N THR A 423 8.45 8.11 -9.02
CA THR A 423 8.57 6.72 -9.48
C THR A 423 7.25 5.94 -9.49
N ARG A 424 6.12 6.56 -9.13
CA ARG A 424 4.77 5.98 -9.29
C ARG A 424 4.25 6.12 -10.71
N ALA A 425 4.80 7.06 -11.50
CA ALA A 425 4.38 7.27 -12.89
C ALA A 425 5.00 6.23 -13.82
N THR A 426 4.19 5.74 -14.77
CA THR A 426 4.65 4.88 -15.86
C THR A 426 4.73 5.63 -17.19
N GLU A 427 4.04 6.76 -17.35
CA GLU A 427 4.02 7.58 -18.56
C GLU A 427 4.39 9.04 -18.25
N GLU A 428 3.59 9.77 -17.45
CA GLU A 428 3.76 11.20 -17.26
C GLU A 428 3.68 11.64 -15.80
N VAL A 429 4.48 12.64 -15.44
CA VAL A 429 4.45 13.34 -14.16
C VAL A 429 4.10 14.80 -14.35
N TYR A 430 3.19 15.30 -13.54
CA TYR A 430 2.80 16.70 -13.45
C TYR A 430 3.17 17.22 -12.04
N LEU A 431 4.25 18.00 -11.95
CA LEU A 431 4.70 18.60 -10.69
C LEU A 431 4.02 19.94 -10.51
N LEU A 432 3.18 20.04 -9.48
CA LEU A 432 2.49 21.30 -9.15
C LEU A 432 3.49 22.32 -8.57
N LYS A 433 3.45 23.52 -9.13
CA LYS A 433 4.09 24.68 -8.56
C LYS A 433 3.20 25.22 -7.43
N ASN A 434 3.71 25.18 -6.21
CA ASN A 434 3.05 25.90 -5.13
C ASN A 434 3.47 27.37 -5.20
N GLU A 435 2.48 28.27 -5.17
CA GLU A 435 2.68 29.70 -5.06
C GLU A 435 3.27 30.07 -3.68
#